data_3ee68cb8913bf0300128fa9d1264baf4
#
_entry.id   3ee68cb8913bf0300128fa9d1264baf4
#
_cell.length_a   1.000
_cell.length_b   1.000
_cell.length_c   1.000
_cell.angle_alpha   90.00
_cell.angle_beta   90.00
_cell.angle_gamma   90.00
#
_symmetry.space_group_name_H-M   'P 1'
#
loop_
_entity.id
_entity.type
_entity.pdbx_description
1 polymer ?
#
loop_
_entity_poly.entity_id
_entity_poly.type
_entity_poly.pdbx_seq_one_letter_code
_entity_poly.pdbx_strand_id
1 'polypeptide(L)'
;MDISTWIITVLIISTLHAICTWKLYLKAGKKAWEAFVPVYNGIVLMQIINRPKWWMFLVFLPVINLLILPVIWIETLRTFGKKTTADMWIGVITFGLYIGYVNYTQDVTYEAKRELKPATKALDTLGSLTFALIVATFVHTYFIQPFVIPTSSLEKTLLVGDFLFVSKFHYGARTPMTPVAAPMVHDSIPLIKKKSYLSKPQIPYFRFPALQKIERNDIVVFNWPIDTVRMFRENSFEKQHKPIDKKSNYVKRCVGIPGDEVLIKNSELFINGKLVQLPSRSKVQFSYKVKFKKDAQFDINKLLQDLSSTDSYLIQADSSVVINALTDENVNQLKNSGLIDKIEKNISNDKEDLDYIFTIDKNSNITDVENALANLQENRGGVRYNKEEGRAIVYRLNDELLNAFKQFKGIKKTEPIYEIFPNTKEYSNWTGDNLGVVKIPEAGKKITLTTQNLPFYKMIITDYEHHDLQVNGNEIRIDGKPTNSYTFQQNYYWMMGDNRHNSEDSRYWGFVPEDHIVGKPIFIWMSFDLDNKFHKGFLERFRTERFFTTVSGEGQPESYFKYFLILLAGYFAWDWYRGKKKKKEADLL
;
A
#
# COMPACT_ATOMS: atom_id res chain seq x y z
N MET A 1 19.05 -7.70 6.55
CA MET A 1 19.65 -8.38 7.74
C MET A 1 19.10 -9.79 7.74
N ASP A 2 19.90 -10.79 7.77
CA ASP A 2 19.46 -12.18 7.82
C ASP A 2 18.96 -12.58 9.23
N ILE A 3 18.30 -13.73 9.32
CA ILE A 3 17.71 -14.23 10.58
C ILE A 3 18.79 -14.42 11.66
N SER A 4 19.99 -14.89 11.28
CA SER A 4 21.09 -15.12 12.22
C SER A 4 21.57 -13.81 12.85
N THR A 5 21.78 -12.78 12.06
CA THR A 5 22.13 -11.42 12.53
C THR A 5 21.04 -10.86 13.45
N TRP A 6 19.78 -11.10 13.15
CA TRP A 6 18.66 -10.66 13.99
C TRP A 6 18.67 -11.36 15.37
N ILE A 7 18.86 -12.68 15.39
CA ILE A 7 18.98 -13.46 16.64
C ILE A 7 20.15 -12.95 17.49
N ILE A 8 21.32 -12.75 16.86
CA ILE A 8 22.51 -12.20 17.56
C ILE A 8 22.20 -10.84 18.16
N THR A 9 21.53 -9.97 17.43
CA THR A 9 21.14 -8.63 17.92
C THR A 9 20.23 -8.72 19.15
N VAL A 10 19.22 -9.60 19.11
CA VAL A 10 18.33 -9.85 20.26
C VAL A 10 19.10 -10.36 21.47
N LEU A 11 20.04 -11.29 21.26
CA LEU A 11 20.90 -11.82 22.33
C LEU A 11 21.80 -10.72 22.94
N ILE A 12 22.41 -9.88 22.13
CA ILE A 12 23.22 -8.74 22.60
C ILE A 12 22.37 -7.78 23.44
N ILE A 13 21.19 -7.38 22.94
CA ILE A 13 20.28 -6.47 23.67
C ILE A 13 19.83 -7.12 24.98
N SER A 14 19.49 -8.42 24.99
CA SER A 14 19.08 -9.15 26.19
C SER A 14 20.21 -9.23 27.22
N THR A 15 21.45 -9.47 26.75
CA THR A 15 22.64 -9.51 27.64
C THR A 15 22.94 -8.13 28.23
N LEU A 16 22.87 -7.07 27.43
CA LEU A 16 23.03 -5.70 27.90
C LEU A 16 21.96 -5.34 28.95
N HIS A 17 20.70 -5.69 28.69
CA HIS A 17 19.63 -5.53 29.67
C HIS A 17 19.91 -6.27 30.96
N ALA A 18 20.37 -7.53 30.90
CA ALA A 18 20.73 -8.32 32.05
C ALA A 18 21.84 -7.66 32.88
N ILE A 19 22.92 -7.24 32.24
CA ILE A 19 24.01 -6.49 32.87
C ILE A 19 23.48 -5.25 33.59
N CYS A 20 22.60 -4.50 32.95
CA CYS A 20 22.04 -3.26 33.50
C CYS A 20 21.05 -3.48 34.66
N THR A 21 20.54 -4.71 34.89
CA THR A 21 19.38 -4.89 35.78
C THR A 21 19.56 -5.96 36.86
N TRP A 22 20.54 -6.87 36.77
CA TRP A 22 20.62 -8.07 37.62
C TRP A 22 20.66 -7.81 39.13
N LYS A 23 21.31 -6.71 39.60
CA LYS A 23 21.31 -6.36 41.04
C LYS A 23 19.93 -5.87 41.47
N LEU A 24 19.18 -5.21 40.60
CA LEU A 24 17.78 -4.80 40.86
C LEU A 24 16.88 -6.04 41.03
N TYR A 25 17.14 -7.11 40.25
CA TYR A 25 16.42 -8.37 40.45
C TYR A 25 16.70 -8.97 41.85
N LEU A 26 17.95 -8.96 42.31
CA LEU A 26 18.30 -9.38 43.67
C LEU A 26 17.58 -8.52 44.73
N LYS A 27 17.56 -7.19 44.56
CA LYS A 27 16.84 -6.28 45.47
C LYS A 27 15.34 -6.54 45.51
N ALA A 28 14.77 -7.05 44.40
CA ALA A 28 13.38 -7.47 44.31
C ALA A 28 13.11 -8.92 44.78
N GLY A 29 14.09 -9.58 45.42
CA GLY A 29 13.95 -10.93 45.92
C GLY A 29 13.99 -12.04 44.85
N LYS A 30 14.47 -11.70 43.63
CA LYS A 30 14.66 -12.64 42.53
C LYS A 30 16.09 -13.15 42.49
N LYS A 31 16.36 -14.22 41.74
CA LYS A 31 17.71 -14.78 41.58
C LYS A 31 18.46 -14.06 40.46
N ALA A 32 19.77 -13.86 40.60
CA ALA A 32 20.59 -13.15 39.59
C ALA A 32 20.48 -13.77 38.20
N TRP A 33 20.48 -15.10 38.09
CA TRP A 33 20.40 -15.79 36.79
C TRP A 33 19.09 -15.51 36.02
N GLU A 34 18.00 -15.15 36.71
CA GLU A 34 16.74 -14.83 36.09
C GLU A 34 16.84 -13.58 35.19
N ALA A 35 17.79 -12.68 35.45
CA ALA A 35 18.07 -11.54 34.61
C ALA A 35 18.80 -11.92 33.32
N PHE A 36 19.52 -13.05 33.27
CA PHE A 36 20.38 -13.43 32.15
C PHE A 36 19.71 -14.39 31.15
N VAL A 37 18.57 -14.97 31.45
CA VAL A 37 17.87 -15.88 30.53
C VAL A 37 17.01 -15.04 29.56
N PRO A 38 17.34 -15.01 28.26
CA PRO A 38 16.59 -14.23 27.27
C PRO A 38 15.09 -14.56 27.29
N VAL A 39 14.25 -13.58 27.06
CA VAL A 39 12.77 -13.63 27.12
C VAL A 39 12.25 -13.80 28.55
N TYR A 40 12.78 -14.79 29.30
CA TYR A 40 12.37 -15.03 30.69
C TYR A 40 12.71 -13.84 31.61
N ASN A 41 13.85 -13.19 31.36
CA ASN A 41 14.23 -11.97 32.09
C ASN A 41 13.16 -10.89 31.98
N GLY A 42 12.62 -10.64 30.78
CA GLY A 42 11.52 -9.67 30.59
C GLY A 42 10.24 -10.08 31.33
N ILE A 43 9.89 -11.37 31.34
CA ILE A 43 8.71 -11.86 32.07
C ILE A 43 8.88 -11.62 33.58
N VAL A 44 10.08 -11.87 34.13
CA VAL A 44 10.39 -11.59 35.52
C VAL A 44 10.40 -10.10 35.82
N LEU A 45 10.91 -9.28 34.86
CA LEU A 45 10.84 -7.82 34.99
C LEU A 45 9.39 -7.31 35.08
N MET A 46 8.47 -7.86 34.25
CA MET A 46 7.05 -7.50 34.35
C MET A 46 6.46 -7.79 35.72
N GLN A 47 6.87 -8.91 36.35
CA GLN A 47 6.48 -9.23 37.75
C GLN A 47 7.04 -8.20 38.73
N ILE A 48 8.33 -7.85 38.60
CA ILE A 48 8.99 -6.86 39.48
C ILE A 48 8.29 -5.52 39.41
N ILE A 49 7.93 -5.06 38.23
CA ILE A 49 7.27 -3.74 38.01
C ILE A 49 5.74 -3.77 38.18
N ASN A 50 5.18 -4.91 38.61
CA ASN A 50 3.73 -5.12 38.77
C ASN A 50 2.90 -4.83 37.51
N ARG A 51 3.41 -5.26 36.34
CA ARG A 51 2.72 -5.15 35.07
C ARG A 51 2.38 -6.54 34.49
N PRO A 52 1.35 -6.65 33.63
CA PRO A 52 0.95 -7.93 33.04
C PRO A 52 2.08 -8.58 32.26
N LYS A 53 2.30 -9.88 32.45
CA LYS A 53 3.36 -10.64 31.76
C LYS A 53 3.27 -10.58 30.23
N TRP A 54 2.03 -10.45 29.68
CA TRP A 54 1.81 -10.37 28.23
C TRP A 54 2.41 -9.10 27.60
N TRP A 55 2.78 -8.06 28.39
CA TRP A 55 3.51 -6.91 27.84
C TRP A 55 4.82 -7.32 27.20
N MET A 56 5.42 -8.42 27.63
CA MET A 56 6.63 -8.95 27.01
C MET A 56 6.42 -9.30 25.54
N PHE A 57 5.23 -9.75 25.14
CA PHE A 57 4.89 -9.96 23.74
C PHE A 57 5.02 -8.66 22.91
N LEU A 58 4.59 -7.52 23.46
CA LEU A 58 4.68 -6.23 22.76
C LEU A 58 6.12 -5.78 22.50
N VAL A 59 7.08 -6.21 23.33
CA VAL A 59 8.50 -5.88 23.14
C VAL A 59 9.08 -6.53 21.88
N PHE A 60 8.53 -7.66 21.45
CA PHE A 60 8.97 -8.36 20.25
C PHE A 60 8.29 -7.85 18.97
N LEU A 61 7.26 -7.03 19.09
CA LEU A 61 6.56 -6.50 17.93
C LEU A 61 7.24 -5.22 17.41
N PRO A 62 7.75 -5.21 16.16
CA PRO A 62 8.35 -4.03 15.55
C PRO A 62 7.40 -2.83 15.58
N VAL A 63 7.96 -1.64 15.73
CA VAL A 63 7.26 -0.36 15.93
C VAL A 63 6.58 -0.25 17.29
N ILE A 64 5.91 -1.28 17.78
CA ILE A 64 5.27 -1.31 19.12
C ILE A 64 6.34 -1.26 20.22
N ASN A 65 7.45 -1.96 20.01
CA ASN A 65 8.58 -1.95 20.95
C ASN A 65 9.14 -0.54 21.21
N LEU A 66 9.16 0.34 20.20
CA LEU A 66 9.61 1.73 20.38
C LEU A 66 8.69 2.53 21.32
N LEU A 67 7.43 2.14 21.43
CA LEU A 67 6.46 2.80 22.29
C LEU A 67 6.42 2.17 23.69
N ILE A 68 6.53 0.86 23.81
CA ILE A 68 6.40 0.16 25.11
C ILE A 68 7.69 0.17 25.93
N LEU A 69 8.86 0.15 25.29
CA LEU A 69 10.14 0.15 26.00
C LEU A 69 10.34 1.38 26.90
N PRO A 70 10.09 2.63 26.45
CA PRO A 70 10.13 3.81 27.32
C PRO A 70 9.24 3.66 28.55
N VAL A 71 8.04 3.09 28.39
CA VAL A 71 7.13 2.85 29.52
C VAL A 71 7.74 1.84 30.51
N ILE A 72 8.31 0.76 30.01
CA ILE A 72 8.97 -0.26 30.85
C ILE A 72 10.16 0.34 31.62
N TRP A 73 10.97 1.18 31.00
CA TRP A 73 12.11 1.85 31.65
C TRP A 73 11.64 2.78 32.77
N ILE A 74 10.63 3.63 32.49
CA ILE A 74 10.03 4.52 33.50
C ILE A 74 9.47 3.70 34.66
N GLU A 75 8.69 2.66 34.39
CA GLU A 75 8.11 1.81 35.42
C GLU A 75 9.18 1.08 36.25
N THR A 76 10.28 0.66 35.62
CA THR A 76 11.41 0.08 36.34
C THR A 76 12.04 1.10 37.30
N LEU A 77 12.37 2.29 36.82
CA LEU A 77 12.93 3.37 37.67
C LEU A 77 12.01 3.71 38.85
N ARG A 78 10.71 3.88 38.60
CA ARG A 78 9.71 4.17 39.64
C ARG A 78 9.61 3.06 40.68
N THR A 79 9.76 1.81 40.28
CA THR A 79 9.72 0.64 41.16
C THR A 79 10.90 0.62 42.16
N PHE A 80 12.00 1.27 41.79
CA PHE A 80 13.19 1.40 42.64
C PHE A 80 13.37 2.82 43.20
N GLY A 81 12.27 3.54 43.42
CA GLY A 81 12.25 4.82 44.11
C GLY A 81 12.66 6.04 43.30
N LYS A 82 13.02 5.84 42.01
CA LYS A 82 13.36 6.92 41.06
C LYS A 82 12.07 7.49 40.41
N LYS A 83 11.48 8.48 41.07
CA LYS A 83 10.13 9.00 40.73
C LYS A 83 10.14 10.43 40.18
N THR A 84 11.30 11.08 40.09
CA THR A 84 11.38 12.45 39.57
C THR A 84 11.17 12.49 38.06
N THR A 85 10.65 13.62 37.57
CA THR A 85 10.50 13.84 36.12
C THR A 85 11.85 13.76 35.39
N ALA A 86 12.95 14.21 36.06
CA ALA A 86 14.30 14.09 35.53
C ALA A 86 14.72 12.62 35.35
N ASP A 87 14.51 11.77 36.36
CA ASP A 87 14.82 10.34 36.25
C ASP A 87 14.10 9.67 35.08
N MET A 88 12.82 10.04 34.88
CA MET A 88 12.02 9.50 33.78
C MET A 88 12.58 9.92 32.42
N TRP A 89 12.88 11.21 32.22
CA TRP A 89 13.45 11.70 30.97
C TRP A 89 14.85 11.15 30.69
N ILE A 90 15.72 11.09 31.71
CA ILE A 90 17.05 10.50 31.57
C ILE A 90 16.91 9.02 31.18
N GLY A 91 16.01 8.26 31.82
CA GLY A 91 15.75 6.87 31.46
C GLY A 91 15.32 6.69 30.01
N VAL A 92 14.50 7.57 29.48
CA VAL A 92 14.05 7.51 28.08
C VAL A 92 15.16 7.97 27.11
N ILE A 93 15.80 9.10 27.34
CA ILE A 93 16.83 9.68 26.46
C ILE A 93 18.07 8.77 26.37
N THR A 94 18.39 8.06 27.44
CA THR A 94 19.51 7.09 27.47
C THR A 94 19.12 5.69 27.00
N PHE A 95 17.93 5.50 26.43
CA PHE A 95 17.43 4.20 25.98
C PHE A 95 17.50 3.12 27.07
N GLY A 96 17.21 3.49 28.32
CA GLY A 96 17.23 2.60 29.48
C GLY A 96 18.61 2.38 30.12
N LEU A 97 19.71 2.86 29.55
CA LEU A 97 21.06 2.70 30.12
C LEU A 97 21.21 3.36 31.50
N TYR A 98 20.43 4.39 31.79
CA TYR A 98 20.36 5.00 33.12
C TYR A 98 19.98 3.98 34.22
N ILE A 99 19.19 2.97 33.90
CA ILE A 99 18.89 1.87 34.83
C ILE A 99 20.17 1.15 35.25
N GLY A 100 21.11 0.94 34.33
CA GLY A 100 22.42 0.39 34.62
C GLY A 100 23.22 1.27 35.58
N TYR A 101 23.26 2.58 35.37
CA TYR A 101 23.88 3.51 36.31
C TYR A 101 23.26 3.37 37.71
N VAL A 102 21.91 3.42 37.82
CA VAL A 102 21.19 3.23 39.09
C VAL A 102 21.51 1.87 39.71
N ASN A 103 21.57 0.81 38.94
CA ASN A 103 21.86 -0.57 39.38
C ASN A 103 23.21 -0.71 40.05
N TYR A 104 24.25 0.05 39.61
CA TYR A 104 25.61 -0.09 40.12
C TYR A 104 26.06 0.98 41.10
N THR A 105 25.51 2.20 41.00
CA THR A 105 26.05 3.36 41.73
C THR A 105 25.13 3.87 42.82
N GLN A 106 23.85 3.46 42.82
CA GLN A 106 22.87 4.02 43.75
C GLN A 106 22.29 2.96 44.68
N ASP A 107 22.17 3.33 45.95
CA ASP A 107 21.45 2.49 46.90
C ASP A 107 19.96 2.78 46.80
N VAL A 108 19.26 1.91 46.10
CA VAL A 108 17.81 2.01 45.83
C VAL A 108 17.09 0.85 46.51
N THR A 109 15.86 1.12 46.95
CA THR A 109 14.99 0.13 47.60
C THR A 109 13.87 -0.30 46.64
N TYR A 110 13.50 -1.59 46.75
CA TYR A 110 12.40 -2.16 45.98
C TYR A 110 11.06 -1.83 46.65
N GLU A 111 10.15 -1.20 45.89
CA GLU A 111 8.81 -0.89 46.36
C GLU A 111 7.80 -1.89 45.78
N ALA A 112 7.59 -3.01 46.43
CA ALA A 112 6.71 -4.08 45.98
C ALA A 112 5.24 -3.65 45.84
N LYS A 113 4.77 -2.76 46.67
CA LYS A 113 3.36 -2.24 46.69
C LYS A 113 3.27 -0.78 46.29
N ARG A 114 4.09 -0.36 45.32
CA ARG A 114 4.03 1.01 44.83
C ARG A 114 2.67 1.35 44.20
N GLU A 115 2.26 2.58 44.31
CA GLU A 115 1.09 3.07 43.62
C GLU A 115 1.33 3.12 42.11
N LEU A 116 0.44 2.47 41.34
CA LEU A 116 0.55 2.43 39.88
C LEU A 116 0.04 3.69 39.19
N LYS A 117 -0.83 4.45 39.91
CA LYS A 117 -1.34 5.71 39.36
C LYS A 117 -0.25 6.77 39.30
N PRO A 118 -0.24 7.62 38.28
CA PRO A 118 0.66 8.78 38.23
C PRO A 118 0.37 9.81 39.34
N ALA A 119 1.42 10.49 39.82
CA ALA A 119 1.32 11.44 40.89
C ALA A 119 0.57 12.74 40.52
N THR A 120 0.46 13.07 39.24
CA THR A 120 -0.19 14.30 38.75
C THR A 120 -1.16 14.00 37.63
N LYS A 121 -2.20 14.86 37.49
CA LYS A 121 -3.18 14.79 36.38
C LYS A 121 -2.48 14.81 35.00
N ALA A 122 -1.45 15.64 34.85
CA ALA A 122 -0.70 15.72 33.57
C ALA A 122 -0.04 14.39 33.19
N LEU A 123 0.61 13.73 34.16
CA LEU A 123 1.22 12.41 33.95
C LEU A 123 0.16 11.31 33.68
N ASP A 124 -1.00 11.40 34.31
CA ASP A 124 -2.14 10.49 34.08
C ASP A 124 -2.68 10.65 32.65
N THR A 125 -2.88 11.88 32.20
CA THR A 125 -3.28 12.18 30.83
C THR A 125 -2.24 11.68 29.82
N LEU A 126 -0.95 11.93 30.06
CA LEU A 126 0.14 11.45 29.21
C LEU A 126 0.17 9.91 29.15
N GLY A 127 -0.01 9.25 30.29
CA GLY A 127 -0.09 7.78 30.36
C GLY A 127 -1.27 7.23 29.56
N SER A 128 -2.43 7.85 29.68
CA SER A 128 -3.64 7.48 28.92
C SER A 128 -3.46 7.66 27.41
N LEU A 129 -2.85 8.80 26.99
CA LEU A 129 -2.52 9.05 25.58
C LEU A 129 -1.50 8.05 25.05
N THR A 130 -0.46 7.73 25.83
CA THR A 130 0.56 6.73 25.45
C THR A 130 -0.08 5.36 25.28
N PHE A 131 -0.95 4.95 26.22
CA PHE A 131 -1.69 3.70 26.11
C PHE A 131 -2.56 3.66 24.86
N ALA A 132 -3.33 4.72 24.62
CA ALA A 132 -4.17 4.84 23.41
C ALA A 132 -3.34 4.74 22.12
N LEU A 133 -2.17 5.40 22.09
CA LEU A 133 -1.24 5.34 20.95
C LEU A 133 -0.70 3.93 20.73
N ILE A 134 -0.30 3.22 21.80
CA ILE A 134 0.19 1.83 21.71
C ILE A 134 -0.91 0.92 21.15
N VAL A 135 -2.12 0.99 21.69
CA VAL A 135 -3.26 0.17 21.26
C VAL A 135 -3.64 0.51 19.80
N ALA A 136 -3.76 1.78 19.47
CA ALA A 136 -4.08 2.22 18.13
C ALA A 136 -3.02 1.75 17.11
N THR A 137 -1.73 1.91 17.43
CA THR A 137 -0.63 1.45 16.57
C THR A 137 -0.64 -0.07 16.42
N PHE A 138 -0.93 -0.81 17.49
CA PHE A 138 -1.02 -2.28 17.45
C PHE A 138 -2.15 -2.75 16.55
N VAL A 139 -3.35 -2.20 16.73
CA VAL A 139 -4.51 -2.53 15.90
C VAL A 139 -4.27 -2.14 14.44
N HIS A 140 -3.77 -0.93 14.20
CA HIS A 140 -3.47 -0.42 12.87
C HIS A 140 -2.41 -1.25 12.13
N THR A 141 -1.38 -1.71 12.85
CA THR A 141 -0.26 -2.42 12.24
C THR A 141 -0.58 -3.88 11.95
N TYR A 142 -1.30 -4.57 12.86
CA TYR A 142 -1.43 -6.03 12.82
C TYR A 142 -2.84 -6.54 12.54
N PHE A 143 -3.87 -5.71 12.68
CA PHE A 143 -5.26 -6.16 12.54
C PHE A 143 -6.00 -5.45 11.43
N ILE A 144 -6.34 -4.19 11.62
CA ILE A 144 -7.22 -3.42 10.72
C ILE A 144 -6.64 -2.04 10.50
N GLN A 145 -6.46 -1.69 9.24
CA GLN A 145 -6.00 -0.37 8.84
C GLN A 145 -7.06 0.34 7.99
N PRO A 146 -7.41 1.61 8.34
CA PRO A 146 -8.28 2.42 7.49
C PRO A 146 -7.50 2.92 6.26
N PHE A 147 -8.17 2.90 5.10
CA PHE A 147 -7.68 3.45 3.83
C PHE A 147 -8.78 4.28 3.18
N VAL A 148 -8.40 5.20 2.33
CA VAL A 148 -9.30 5.98 1.45
C VAL A 148 -8.97 5.63 0.01
N ILE A 149 -9.98 5.45 -0.82
CA ILE A 149 -9.82 5.24 -2.27
C ILE A 149 -9.58 6.60 -2.95
N PRO A 150 -8.39 6.86 -3.50
CA PRO A 150 -8.05 8.15 -4.09
C PRO A 150 -8.22 8.18 -5.61
N THR A 151 -8.43 7.03 -6.27
CA THR A 151 -8.43 6.89 -7.74
C THR A 151 -9.57 6.01 -8.23
N SER A 152 -9.97 6.21 -9.47
CA SER A 152 -11.10 5.54 -10.13
C SER A 152 -10.76 4.17 -10.74
N SER A 153 -9.61 3.58 -10.45
CA SER A 153 -9.19 2.30 -11.07
C SER A 153 -10.07 1.09 -10.72
N LEU A 154 -10.85 1.17 -9.64
CA LEU A 154 -11.89 0.21 -9.25
C LEU A 154 -13.28 0.86 -9.23
N GLU A 155 -13.47 1.93 -9.99
CA GLU A 155 -14.72 2.69 -10.05
C GLU A 155 -15.94 1.78 -10.23
N LYS A 156 -17.10 2.19 -9.71
CA LYS A 156 -18.33 1.39 -9.60
C LYS A 156 -18.25 0.22 -8.59
N THR A 157 -17.10 -0.44 -8.42
CA THR A 157 -16.88 -1.44 -7.37
C THR A 157 -16.48 -0.74 -6.07
N LEU A 158 -15.41 0.06 -6.11
CA LEU A 158 -14.97 0.97 -5.04
C LEU A 158 -14.88 2.39 -5.62
N LEU A 159 -15.60 3.31 -5.01
CA LEU A 159 -15.68 4.70 -5.49
C LEU A 159 -14.57 5.55 -4.88
N VAL A 160 -14.13 6.57 -5.63
CA VAL A 160 -13.26 7.62 -5.06
C VAL A 160 -13.96 8.23 -3.85
N GLY A 161 -13.25 8.25 -2.71
CA GLY A 161 -13.80 8.71 -1.43
C GLY A 161 -14.51 7.63 -0.60
N ASP A 162 -14.41 6.35 -0.98
CA ASP A 162 -14.76 5.25 -0.08
C ASP A 162 -13.69 5.09 1.00
N PHE A 163 -14.09 5.07 2.26
CA PHE A 163 -13.24 4.81 3.42
C PHE A 163 -13.37 3.35 3.82
N LEU A 164 -12.28 2.62 3.65
CA LEU A 164 -12.24 1.17 3.82
C LEU A 164 -11.60 0.77 5.13
N PHE A 165 -12.07 -0.33 5.72
CA PHE A 165 -11.28 -1.12 6.65
C PHE A 165 -10.62 -2.28 5.92
N VAL A 166 -9.29 -2.32 5.98
CA VAL A 166 -8.46 -3.37 5.39
C VAL A 166 -7.98 -4.28 6.50
N SER A 167 -8.40 -5.53 6.44
CA SER A 167 -7.99 -6.59 7.35
C SER A 167 -6.62 -7.14 6.94
N LYS A 168 -5.69 -7.14 7.86
CA LYS A 168 -4.35 -7.72 7.65
C LYS A 168 -4.30 -9.21 8.01
N PHE A 169 -5.12 -9.64 8.94
CA PHE A 169 -5.09 -11.03 9.41
C PHE A 169 -5.75 -12.03 8.44
N HIS A 170 -6.59 -11.59 7.49
CA HIS A 170 -7.15 -12.49 6.48
C HIS A 170 -6.04 -13.18 5.70
N TYR A 171 -5.07 -12.43 5.18
CA TYR A 171 -3.91 -12.96 4.45
C TYR A 171 -2.68 -13.16 5.33
N GLY A 172 -2.85 -13.07 6.67
CA GLY A 172 -1.76 -13.06 7.63
C GLY A 172 -1.09 -11.69 7.74
N ALA A 173 -1.06 -11.13 8.95
CA ALA A 173 -0.42 -9.84 9.18
C ALA A 173 1.08 -9.92 8.89
N ARG A 174 1.57 -9.04 8.00
CA ARG A 174 2.99 -8.87 7.75
C ARG A 174 3.60 -8.02 8.87
N THR A 175 4.72 -8.47 9.45
CA THR A 175 5.48 -7.62 10.38
C THR A 175 6.09 -6.45 9.63
N PRO A 176 6.12 -5.24 10.20
CA PRO A 176 6.85 -4.12 9.60
C PRO A 176 8.32 -4.48 9.40
N MET A 177 8.81 -4.33 8.16
CA MET A 177 10.23 -4.57 7.85
C MET A 177 11.09 -3.37 8.21
N THR A 178 10.48 -2.19 8.35
CA THR A 178 11.12 -0.94 8.76
C THR A 178 10.78 -0.65 10.23
N PRO A 179 11.59 -1.16 11.20
CA PRO A 179 11.25 -1.10 12.62
C PRO A 179 11.31 0.30 13.20
N VAL A 180 12.15 1.18 12.65
CA VAL A 180 12.30 2.57 13.13
C VAL A 180 11.46 3.49 12.25
N ALA A 181 10.20 3.66 12.63
CA ALA A 181 9.23 4.48 11.91
C ALA A 181 8.28 5.21 12.87
N ALA A 182 7.81 6.39 12.47
CA ALA A 182 6.78 7.09 13.21
C ALA A 182 5.48 6.27 13.25
N PRO A 183 4.85 6.09 14.43
CA PRO A 183 3.62 5.32 14.56
C PRO A 183 2.51 5.87 13.67
N MET A 184 1.77 4.99 12.99
CA MET A 184 0.62 5.32 12.11
C MET A 184 0.93 6.28 10.94
N VAL A 185 2.20 6.58 10.66
CA VAL A 185 2.63 7.39 9.51
C VAL A 185 3.29 6.49 8.48
N HIS A 186 2.79 6.52 7.24
CA HIS A 186 3.24 5.60 6.20
C HIS A 186 4.62 5.97 5.63
N ASP A 187 4.72 7.06 4.90
CA ASP A 187 5.93 7.45 4.15
C ASP A 187 6.50 8.79 4.64
N SER A 188 5.72 9.85 4.59
CA SER A 188 6.14 11.22 4.90
C SER A 188 5.34 11.78 6.07
N ILE A 189 6.01 12.50 6.97
CA ILE A 189 5.34 13.21 8.07
C ILE A 189 4.54 14.37 7.47
N PRO A 190 3.21 14.44 7.70
CA PRO A 190 2.40 15.58 7.31
C PRO A 190 3.02 16.89 7.81
N LEU A 191 2.83 18.00 7.12
CA LEU A 191 3.34 19.34 7.41
C LEU A 191 4.82 19.53 7.07
N ILE A 192 5.74 18.69 7.56
CA ILE A 192 7.19 18.86 7.32
C ILE A 192 7.70 18.14 6.08
N LYS A 193 6.90 17.28 5.46
CA LYS A 193 7.20 16.51 4.23
C LYS A 193 8.55 15.74 4.26
N LYS A 194 9.06 15.42 5.46
CA LYS A 194 10.24 14.57 5.64
C LYS A 194 9.85 13.12 5.80
N LYS A 195 10.77 12.20 5.48
CA LYS A 195 10.57 10.75 5.71
C LYS A 195 10.18 10.48 7.15
N SER A 196 9.18 9.64 7.35
CA SER A 196 8.68 9.23 8.67
C SER A 196 9.47 8.06 9.27
N TYR A 197 10.51 7.59 8.60
CA TYR A 197 11.23 6.37 8.93
C TYR A 197 12.73 6.47 8.61
N LEU A 198 13.50 5.58 9.23
CA LEU A 198 14.87 5.30 8.85
C LEU A 198 14.91 4.09 7.91
N SER A 199 15.58 4.23 6.76
CA SER A 199 15.66 3.16 5.75
C SER A 199 16.47 1.94 6.24
N LYS A 200 17.29 2.10 7.28
CA LYS A 200 18.04 1.03 7.96
C LYS A 200 17.91 1.20 9.46
N PRO A 201 17.94 0.12 10.28
CA PRO A 201 17.99 -1.28 9.86
C PRO A 201 16.70 -1.75 9.21
N GLN A 202 16.75 -2.84 8.41
CA GLN A 202 15.61 -3.57 7.90
C GLN A 202 15.59 -4.94 8.56
N ILE A 203 14.44 -5.38 9.06
CA ILE A 203 14.26 -6.74 9.58
C ILE A 203 13.78 -7.68 8.49
N PRO A 204 14.04 -9.00 8.60
CA PRO A 204 13.59 -9.98 7.63
C PRO A 204 12.07 -9.96 7.46
N TYR A 205 11.61 -10.27 6.25
CA TYR A 205 10.19 -10.50 6.00
C TYR A 205 9.67 -11.65 6.86
N PHE A 206 8.57 -11.38 7.54
CA PHE A 206 7.81 -12.39 8.29
C PHE A 206 6.33 -12.07 8.20
N ARG A 207 5.52 -13.10 8.00
CA ARG A 207 4.07 -13.03 7.97
C ARG A 207 3.47 -14.03 8.93
N PHE A 208 2.53 -13.57 9.76
CA PHE A 208 1.77 -14.46 10.64
C PHE A 208 0.87 -15.40 9.83
N PRO A 209 0.44 -16.54 10.42
CA PRO A 209 -0.50 -17.44 9.76
C PRO A 209 -1.74 -16.70 9.25
N ALA A 210 -2.16 -17.02 8.03
CA ALA A 210 -3.32 -16.44 7.38
C ALA A 210 -4.60 -17.21 7.76
N LEU A 211 -5.75 -16.53 7.79
CA LEU A 211 -7.06 -17.18 7.90
C LEU A 211 -7.51 -17.76 6.56
N GLN A 212 -7.08 -17.15 5.43
CA GLN A 212 -7.40 -17.61 4.09
C GLN A 212 -6.26 -17.31 3.12
N LYS A 213 -6.20 -18.04 2.02
CA LYS A 213 -5.34 -17.71 0.89
C LYS A 213 -5.98 -16.60 0.05
N ILE A 214 -5.15 -15.92 -0.76
CA ILE A 214 -5.65 -15.02 -1.79
C ILE A 214 -6.24 -15.86 -2.91
N GLU A 215 -7.48 -15.54 -3.28
CA GLU A 215 -8.23 -16.24 -4.32
C GLU A 215 -8.45 -15.33 -5.53
N ARG A 216 -8.79 -15.94 -6.67
CA ARG A 216 -9.19 -15.18 -7.85
C ARG A 216 -10.43 -14.34 -7.52
N ASN A 217 -10.44 -13.12 -8.04
CA ASN A 217 -11.45 -12.09 -7.83
C ASN A 217 -11.43 -11.40 -6.46
N ASP A 218 -10.55 -11.78 -5.53
CA ASP A 218 -10.34 -11.00 -4.31
C ASP A 218 -9.84 -9.58 -4.64
N ILE A 219 -10.39 -8.58 -3.96
CA ILE A 219 -9.81 -7.24 -3.96
C ILE A 219 -8.69 -7.23 -2.92
N VAL A 220 -7.49 -6.79 -3.33
CA VAL A 220 -6.27 -6.89 -2.52
C VAL A 220 -5.62 -5.52 -2.42
N VAL A 221 -5.22 -5.14 -1.21
CA VAL A 221 -4.32 -4.00 -0.96
C VAL A 221 -2.89 -4.51 -0.90
N PHE A 222 -2.00 -3.87 -1.64
CA PHE A 222 -0.58 -4.22 -1.71
C PHE A 222 0.29 -2.98 -1.89
N ASN A 223 1.58 -3.10 -1.59
CA ASN A 223 2.56 -2.07 -1.89
C ASN A 223 2.93 -2.12 -3.38
N TRP A 224 2.95 -0.96 -4.05
CA TRP A 224 3.22 -0.87 -5.49
C TRP A 224 4.63 -1.37 -5.82
N PRO A 225 4.78 -2.46 -6.59
CA PRO A 225 6.07 -3.14 -6.73
C PRO A 225 7.18 -2.27 -7.30
N ILE A 226 6.86 -1.42 -8.27
CA ILE A 226 7.82 -0.57 -8.98
C ILE A 226 7.91 0.86 -8.41
N ASP A 227 7.40 1.11 -7.18
CA ASP A 227 7.49 2.44 -6.55
C ASP A 227 8.94 2.85 -6.31
N THR A 228 9.41 3.73 -7.18
CA THR A 228 10.76 4.34 -7.11
C THR A 228 10.69 5.86 -6.98
N VAL A 229 9.51 6.45 -6.82
CA VAL A 229 9.35 7.90 -6.68
C VAL A 229 9.42 8.33 -5.20
N ARG A 230 9.97 9.48 -4.91
CA ARG A 230 10.03 10.00 -3.54
C ARG A 230 8.64 10.26 -2.97
N MET A 231 7.80 10.95 -3.76
CA MET A 231 6.39 11.19 -3.44
C MET A 231 5.52 10.88 -4.66
N PHE A 232 4.32 10.42 -4.42
CA PHE A 232 3.33 10.15 -5.47
C PHE A 232 3.08 11.40 -6.33
N ARG A 233 3.16 11.28 -7.65
CA ARG A 233 3.05 12.37 -8.64
C ARG A 233 4.18 13.42 -8.60
N GLU A 234 5.34 13.09 -8.05
CA GLU A 234 6.50 13.97 -8.12
C GLU A 234 7.08 14.02 -9.54
N ASN A 235 7.46 15.22 -9.99
CA ASN A 235 8.07 15.40 -11.31
C ASN A 235 9.61 15.27 -11.26
N SER A 236 10.10 14.15 -10.69
CA SER A 236 11.51 13.79 -10.67
C SER A 236 11.72 12.47 -11.41
N PHE A 237 12.85 12.35 -12.12
CA PHE A 237 13.28 11.10 -12.77
C PHE A 237 14.28 10.33 -11.89
N GLU A 238 14.64 10.89 -10.76
CA GLU A 238 15.54 10.24 -9.82
C GLU A 238 14.83 9.08 -9.13
N LYS A 239 15.34 7.87 -9.37
CA LYS A 239 14.80 6.67 -8.74
C LYS A 239 15.26 6.57 -7.30
N GLN A 240 14.32 6.45 -6.38
CA GLN A 240 14.59 6.21 -4.97
C GLN A 240 14.21 4.79 -4.56
N HIS A 241 15.10 4.13 -3.84
CA HIS A 241 14.78 2.84 -3.23
C HIS A 241 14.04 3.05 -1.93
N LYS A 242 12.78 2.59 -1.90
CA LYS A 242 11.95 2.55 -0.69
C LYS A 242 11.91 1.13 -0.12
N PRO A 243 11.93 0.96 1.20
CA PRO A 243 11.55 -0.31 1.81
C PRO A 243 10.15 -0.75 1.34
N ILE A 244 9.92 -2.05 1.23
CA ILE A 244 8.66 -2.59 0.69
C ILE A 244 7.46 -2.05 1.46
N ASP A 245 7.52 -2.04 2.80
CA ASP A 245 6.46 -1.56 3.68
C ASP A 245 6.29 -0.04 3.71
N LYS A 246 7.10 0.70 2.95
CA LYS A 246 7.02 2.17 2.76
C LYS A 246 6.69 2.57 1.33
N LYS A 247 6.57 1.62 0.40
CA LYS A 247 6.06 1.85 -0.95
C LYS A 247 4.57 2.21 -0.91
N SER A 248 4.12 2.98 -1.89
CA SER A 248 2.73 3.42 -2.04
C SER A 248 1.76 2.24 -2.04
N ASN A 249 0.62 2.40 -1.37
CA ASN A 249 -0.39 1.36 -1.33
C ASN A 249 -1.31 1.46 -2.55
N TYR A 250 -1.49 0.35 -3.23
CA TYR A 250 -2.42 0.17 -4.35
C TYR A 250 -3.52 -0.82 -3.96
N VAL A 251 -4.65 -0.69 -4.59
CA VAL A 251 -5.76 -1.64 -4.47
C VAL A 251 -6.21 -2.06 -5.86
N LYS A 252 -6.25 -3.38 -6.10
CA LYS A 252 -6.66 -4.00 -7.37
C LYS A 252 -7.37 -5.32 -7.11
N ARG A 253 -7.99 -5.86 -8.18
CA ARG A 253 -8.54 -7.21 -8.16
C ARG A 253 -7.46 -8.21 -8.51
N CYS A 254 -7.31 -9.26 -7.70
CA CYS A 254 -6.48 -10.42 -8.02
C CYS A 254 -7.19 -11.26 -9.07
N VAL A 255 -6.77 -11.17 -10.32
CA VAL A 255 -7.37 -11.94 -11.41
C VAL A 255 -6.63 -13.23 -11.70
N GLY A 256 -5.35 -13.33 -11.33
CA GLY A 256 -4.53 -14.52 -11.47
C GLY A 256 -3.74 -14.81 -10.20
N ILE A 257 -3.71 -16.07 -9.81
CA ILE A 257 -3.01 -16.60 -8.63
C ILE A 257 -1.78 -17.42 -9.05
N PRO A 258 -0.87 -17.78 -8.12
CA PRO A 258 0.33 -18.56 -8.46
C PRO A 258 0.03 -19.80 -9.28
N GLY A 259 0.78 -20.01 -10.37
CA GLY A 259 0.63 -21.14 -11.29
C GLY A 259 -0.34 -20.91 -12.46
N ASP A 260 -1.15 -19.86 -12.43
CA ASP A 260 -2.08 -19.53 -13.52
C ASP A 260 -1.37 -19.02 -14.79
N GLU A 261 -2.04 -19.21 -15.92
CA GLU A 261 -1.70 -18.59 -17.21
C GLU A 261 -2.75 -17.52 -17.54
N VAL A 262 -2.28 -16.28 -17.70
CA VAL A 262 -3.12 -15.11 -18.02
C VAL A 262 -2.98 -14.80 -19.52
N LEU A 263 -4.11 -14.59 -20.19
CA LEU A 263 -4.20 -14.11 -21.57
C LEU A 263 -5.27 -13.02 -21.65
N ILE A 264 -4.99 -11.93 -22.33
CA ILE A 264 -5.99 -10.91 -22.66
C ILE A 264 -6.13 -10.84 -24.17
N LYS A 265 -7.35 -10.97 -24.67
CA LYS A 265 -7.66 -10.89 -26.10
C LYS A 265 -8.92 -10.04 -26.28
N ASN A 266 -8.80 -8.96 -27.06
CA ASN A 266 -9.88 -8.00 -27.29
C ASN A 266 -10.51 -7.48 -25.98
N SER A 267 -9.69 -7.12 -25.01
CA SER A 267 -10.06 -6.70 -23.66
C SER A 267 -10.68 -7.81 -22.79
N GLU A 268 -10.86 -9.01 -23.29
CA GLU A 268 -11.41 -10.14 -22.53
C GLU A 268 -10.28 -10.93 -21.85
N LEU A 269 -10.52 -11.25 -20.58
CA LEU A 269 -9.55 -11.95 -19.73
C LEU A 269 -9.79 -13.45 -19.74
N PHE A 270 -8.74 -14.20 -20.04
CA PHE A 270 -8.73 -15.66 -19.97
C PHE A 270 -7.72 -16.12 -18.92
N ILE A 271 -8.12 -17.08 -18.09
CA ILE A 271 -7.26 -17.75 -17.14
C ILE A 271 -7.25 -19.24 -17.45
N ASN A 272 -6.04 -19.79 -17.65
CA ASN A 272 -5.86 -21.20 -18.02
C ASN A 272 -6.71 -21.58 -19.26
N GLY A 273 -6.76 -20.69 -20.25
CA GLY A 273 -7.51 -20.86 -21.50
C GLY A 273 -9.04 -20.69 -21.39
N LYS A 274 -9.57 -20.35 -20.21
CA LYS A 274 -11.02 -20.16 -20.01
C LYS A 274 -11.35 -18.70 -19.79
N LEU A 275 -12.41 -18.21 -20.43
CA LEU A 275 -12.94 -16.87 -20.19
C LEU A 275 -13.35 -16.70 -18.71
N VAL A 276 -12.87 -15.63 -18.08
CA VAL A 276 -13.12 -15.37 -16.66
C VAL A 276 -14.55 -14.85 -16.46
N GLN A 277 -15.30 -15.55 -15.61
CA GLN A 277 -16.57 -15.05 -15.11
C GLN A 277 -16.33 -14.28 -13.80
N LEU A 278 -16.77 -13.03 -13.78
CA LEU A 278 -16.57 -12.14 -12.63
C LEU A 278 -17.76 -12.21 -11.67
N PRO A 279 -17.52 -12.02 -10.35
CA PRO A 279 -18.60 -11.94 -9.36
C PRO A 279 -19.58 -10.81 -9.68
N SER A 280 -20.84 -10.95 -9.27
CA SER A 280 -21.92 -9.99 -9.55
C SER A 280 -21.61 -8.55 -9.05
N ARG A 281 -20.81 -8.42 -8.00
CA ARG A 281 -20.35 -7.12 -7.46
C ARG A 281 -19.20 -6.50 -8.22
N SER A 282 -18.56 -7.22 -9.15
CA SER A 282 -17.52 -6.67 -10.01
C SER A 282 -18.15 -5.85 -11.12
N LYS A 283 -17.95 -4.55 -11.08
CA LYS A 283 -18.48 -3.63 -12.10
C LYS A 283 -17.35 -3.25 -13.06
N VAL A 284 -16.94 -4.23 -13.89
CA VAL A 284 -15.88 -3.99 -14.87
C VAL A 284 -16.33 -3.00 -15.92
N GLN A 285 -15.41 -2.12 -16.29
CA GLN A 285 -15.66 -0.99 -17.20
C GLN A 285 -14.66 -1.00 -18.33
N PHE A 286 -15.15 -0.68 -19.52
CA PHE A 286 -14.36 -0.54 -20.72
C PHE A 286 -14.62 0.81 -21.40
N SER A 287 -13.75 1.20 -22.28
CA SER A 287 -13.94 2.31 -23.20
C SER A 287 -14.77 1.85 -24.40
N TYR A 288 -15.72 2.67 -24.83
CA TYR A 288 -16.57 2.41 -26.00
C TYR A 288 -16.58 3.58 -26.94
N LYS A 289 -16.49 3.28 -28.23
CA LYS A 289 -16.74 4.23 -29.32
C LYS A 289 -18.24 4.21 -29.65
N VAL A 290 -18.90 5.35 -29.46
CA VAL A 290 -20.34 5.53 -29.64
C VAL A 290 -20.59 6.50 -30.80
N LYS A 291 -21.36 6.07 -31.78
CA LYS A 291 -21.87 6.92 -32.85
C LYS A 291 -23.33 7.21 -32.58
N PHE A 292 -23.65 8.47 -32.39
CA PHE A 292 -25.03 8.95 -32.19
C PHE A 292 -25.74 9.16 -33.51
N LYS A 293 -27.06 9.01 -33.50
CA LYS A 293 -27.91 9.34 -34.69
C LYS A 293 -27.80 10.82 -35.00
N LYS A 294 -27.89 11.17 -36.29
CA LYS A 294 -27.74 12.56 -36.76
C LYS A 294 -28.77 13.54 -36.19
N ASP A 295 -29.96 13.03 -35.88
CA ASP A 295 -31.11 13.76 -35.34
C ASP A 295 -31.23 13.67 -33.81
N ALA A 296 -30.31 12.98 -33.15
CA ALA A 296 -30.32 12.83 -31.71
C ALA A 296 -29.99 14.17 -31.03
N GLN A 297 -30.91 14.67 -30.23
CA GLN A 297 -30.70 15.84 -29.38
C GLN A 297 -30.49 15.36 -27.92
N PHE A 298 -29.32 15.61 -27.39
CA PHE A 298 -28.98 15.26 -25.99
C PHE A 298 -27.83 16.14 -25.48
N ASP A 299 -27.80 16.30 -24.17
CA ASP A 299 -26.64 16.87 -23.45
C ASP A 299 -25.73 15.74 -23.01
N ILE A 300 -24.50 15.75 -23.51
CA ILE A 300 -23.50 14.71 -23.17
C ILE A 300 -23.20 14.66 -21.66
N ASN A 301 -23.16 15.82 -20.99
CA ASN A 301 -22.88 15.86 -19.56
C ASN A 301 -24.03 15.26 -18.75
N LYS A 302 -25.29 15.53 -19.16
CA LYS A 302 -26.45 14.91 -18.55
C LYS A 302 -26.48 13.41 -18.81
N LEU A 303 -26.16 12.97 -20.02
CA LEU A 303 -26.08 11.55 -20.37
C LEU A 303 -25.03 10.83 -19.51
N LEU A 304 -23.84 11.41 -19.33
CA LEU A 304 -22.79 10.85 -18.46
C LEU A 304 -23.24 10.81 -16.99
N GLN A 305 -23.98 11.80 -16.54
CA GLN A 305 -24.57 11.82 -15.20
C GLN A 305 -25.58 10.69 -15.01
N ASP A 306 -26.49 10.50 -15.97
CA ASP A 306 -27.50 9.44 -15.95
C ASP A 306 -26.85 8.04 -15.96
N LEU A 307 -25.74 7.87 -16.69
CA LEU A 307 -24.92 6.67 -16.69
C LEU A 307 -24.01 6.55 -15.45
N SER A 308 -23.97 7.59 -14.61
CA SER A 308 -23.02 7.71 -13.50
C SER A 308 -21.57 7.45 -13.95
N SER A 309 -21.22 7.90 -15.15
CA SER A 309 -19.85 7.82 -15.69
C SER A 309 -19.06 9.04 -15.22
N THR A 310 -18.03 8.80 -14.42
CA THR A 310 -17.19 9.86 -13.84
C THR A 310 -15.90 10.09 -14.64
N ASP A 311 -15.66 9.28 -15.66
CA ASP A 311 -14.47 9.38 -16.51
C ASP A 311 -14.66 10.34 -17.68
N SER A 312 -13.55 10.65 -18.36
CA SER A 312 -13.51 11.54 -19.50
C SER A 312 -14.17 10.92 -20.75
N TYR A 313 -14.58 11.77 -21.66
CA TYR A 313 -14.97 11.40 -23.01
C TYR A 313 -14.14 12.19 -24.03
N LEU A 314 -14.06 11.66 -25.24
CA LEU A 314 -13.35 12.30 -26.36
C LEU A 314 -14.23 12.28 -27.62
N ILE A 315 -14.45 13.47 -28.21
CA ILE A 315 -15.14 13.59 -29.49
C ILE A 315 -14.10 13.41 -30.61
N GLN A 316 -14.35 12.48 -31.52
CA GLN A 316 -13.45 12.18 -32.64
C GLN A 316 -13.84 12.98 -33.88
N ALA A 317 -12.91 13.05 -34.85
CA ALA A 317 -13.12 13.78 -36.10
C ALA A 317 -14.32 13.26 -36.95
N ASP A 318 -14.66 11.97 -36.81
CA ASP A 318 -15.83 11.35 -37.47
C ASP A 318 -17.16 11.57 -36.71
N SER A 319 -17.18 12.50 -35.76
CA SER A 319 -18.31 12.79 -34.88
C SER A 319 -18.75 11.64 -33.99
N SER A 320 -17.93 10.58 -33.85
CA SER A 320 -18.13 9.57 -32.82
C SER A 320 -17.58 10.07 -31.48
N VAL A 321 -18.14 9.56 -30.40
CA VAL A 321 -17.69 9.88 -29.04
C VAL A 321 -17.11 8.63 -28.39
N VAL A 322 -15.87 8.71 -27.96
CA VAL A 322 -15.27 7.68 -27.09
C VAL A 322 -15.64 8.00 -25.66
N ILE A 323 -16.43 7.14 -25.04
CA ILE A 323 -16.83 7.26 -23.63
C ILE A 323 -16.07 6.20 -22.84
N ASN A 324 -15.29 6.65 -21.88
CA ASN A 324 -14.53 5.78 -20.98
C ASN A 324 -15.42 5.27 -19.83
N ALA A 325 -15.01 4.15 -19.24
CA ALA A 325 -15.62 3.61 -18.02
C ALA A 325 -17.13 3.30 -18.13
N LEU A 326 -17.55 2.64 -19.19
CA LEU A 326 -18.89 2.08 -19.31
C LEU A 326 -18.93 0.62 -18.89
N THR A 327 -19.91 0.26 -18.05
CA THR A 327 -20.25 -1.13 -17.73
C THR A 327 -21.17 -1.71 -18.81
N ASP A 328 -21.33 -3.05 -18.84
CA ASP A 328 -22.28 -3.70 -19.74
C ASP A 328 -23.73 -3.20 -19.51
N GLU A 329 -24.07 -2.86 -18.27
CA GLU A 329 -25.34 -2.26 -17.89
C GLU A 329 -25.53 -0.89 -18.56
N ASN A 330 -24.49 -0.03 -18.51
CA ASN A 330 -24.51 1.26 -19.20
C ASN A 330 -24.62 1.11 -20.72
N VAL A 331 -23.92 0.15 -21.31
CA VAL A 331 -24.01 -0.16 -22.74
C VAL A 331 -25.44 -0.56 -23.13
N ASN A 332 -26.09 -1.39 -22.33
CA ASN A 332 -27.48 -1.78 -22.55
C ASN A 332 -28.45 -0.60 -22.41
N GLN A 333 -28.26 0.27 -21.42
CA GLN A 333 -29.01 1.51 -21.27
C GLN A 333 -28.88 2.40 -22.51
N LEU A 334 -27.66 2.60 -23.02
CA LEU A 334 -27.40 3.36 -24.24
C LEU A 334 -28.07 2.74 -25.45
N LYS A 335 -27.98 1.43 -25.66
CA LYS A 335 -28.66 0.73 -26.76
C LYS A 335 -30.18 0.92 -26.72
N ASN A 336 -30.76 0.88 -25.53
CA ASN A 336 -32.20 1.02 -25.33
C ASN A 336 -32.69 2.48 -25.35
N SER A 337 -31.80 3.48 -25.29
CA SER A 337 -32.16 4.91 -25.31
C SER A 337 -32.72 5.41 -26.65
N GLY A 338 -32.49 4.65 -27.72
CA GLY A 338 -32.84 5.08 -29.08
C GLY A 338 -31.93 6.16 -29.66
N LEU A 339 -30.98 6.71 -28.92
CA LEU A 339 -30.10 7.82 -29.32
C LEU A 339 -28.93 7.39 -30.20
N ILE A 340 -28.51 6.13 -30.13
CA ILE A 340 -27.29 5.66 -30.78
C ILE A 340 -27.57 4.96 -32.12
N ASP A 341 -26.61 5.12 -33.03
CA ASP A 341 -26.55 4.41 -34.32
C ASP A 341 -25.67 3.15 -34.17
N LYS A 342 -24.47 3.30 -33.55
CA LYS A 342 -23.52 2.22 -33.35
C LYS A 342 -22.78 2.37 -32.02
N ILE A 343 -22.49 1.27 -31.33
CA ILE A 343 -21.62 1.21 -30.15
C ILE A 343 -20.72 -0.02 -30.24
N GLU A 344 -19.45 0.17 -30.05
CA GLU A 344 -18.44 -0.89 -30.06
C GLU A 344 -17.36 -0.62 -29.02
N LYS A 345 -16.73 -1.69 -28.47
CA LYS A 345 -15.58 -1.54 -27.58
C LYS A 345 -14.46 -0.79 -28.32
N ASN A 346 -13.88 0.18 -27.66
CA ASN A 346 -12.70 0.88 -28.16
C ASN A 346 -11.46 0.07 -27.80
N ILE A 347 -11.08 -0.85 -28.70
CA ILE A 347 -9.97 -1.80 -28.50
C ILE A 347 -8.74 -1.24 -29.19
N SER A 348 -7.63 -1.17 -28.49
CA SER A 348 -6.34 -0.85 -29.06
C SER A 348 -5.75 -2.10 -29.72
N ASN A 349 -5.84 -2.15 -31.05
CA ASN A 349 -5.33 -3.27 -31.86
C ASN A 349 -4.00 -2.97 -32.52
N ASP A 350 -3.70 -1.69 -32.72
CA ASP A 350 -2.53 -1.23 -33.43
C ASP A 350 -1.40 -0.84 -32.46
N LYS A 351 -0.18 -0.93 -32.96
CA LYS A 351 1.00 -0.39 -32.28
C LYS A 351 0.78 1.12 -32.09
N GLU A 352 0.47 1.52 -30.87
CA GLU A 352 0.41 2.94 -30.53
C GLU A 352 1.79 3.57 -30.70
N ASP A 353 1.82 4.86 -31.02
CA ASP A 353 3.04 5.65 -31.00
C ASP A 353 3.71 5.47 -29.64
N LEU A 354 5.02 5.24 -29.63
CA LEU A 354 5.76 4.96 -28.40
C LEU A 354 6.02 6.26 -27.62
N ASP A 355 6.13 6.11 -26.33
CA ASP A 355 6.67 7.14 -25.46
C ASP A 355 8.20 7.11 -25.51
N TYR A 356 8.81 8.28 -25.39
CA TYR A 356 10.27 8.40 -25.43
C TYR A 356 10.80 9.24 -24.29
N ILE A 357 11.92 8.77 -23.69
CA ILE A 357 12.74 9.57 -22.79
C ILE A 357 13.86 10.24 -23.60
N PHE A 358 13.96 11.55 -23.46
CA PHE A 358 15.04 12.34 -24.00
C PHE A 358 15.97 12.78 -22.85
N THR A 359 17.28 12.56 -23.03
CA THR A 359 18.30 13.15 -22.17
C THR A 359 18.88 14.37 -22.86
N ILE A 360 18.80 15.52 -22.22
CA ILE A 360 19.15 16.84 -22.77
C ILE A 360 20.43 17.34 -22.12
N ASP A 361 21.35 17.86 -22.92
CA ASP A 361 22.59 18.47 -22.42
C ASP A 361 22.29 19.85 -21.80
N LYS A 362 22.40 19.95 -20.51
CA LYS A 362 22.19 21.20 -19.76
C LYS A 362 23.16 22.32 -20.12
N ASN A 363 24.31 21.97 -20.69
CA ASN A 363 25.35 22.92 -21.05
C ASN A 363 25.24 23.45 -22.48
N SER A 364 24.29 22.93 -23.27
CA SER A 364 24.02 23.41 -24.63
C SER A 364 22.94 24.49 -24.62
N ASN A 365 22.87 25.29 -25.70
CA ASN A 365 21.71 26.14 -25.91
C ASN A 365 20.51 25.26 -26.23
N ILE A 366 19.63 25.10 -25.26
CA ILE A 366 18.44 24.18 -25.33
C ILE A 366 17.14 24.92 -25.65
N THR A 367 17.21 26.21 -25.98
CA THR A 367 16.00 27.04 -26.23
C THR A 367 15.09 26.42 -27.30
N ASP A 368 15.67 25.88 -28.37
CA ASP A 368 14.89 25.23 -29.44
C ASP A 368 14.19 23.96 -28.95
N VAL A 369 14.86 23.17 -28.12
CA VAL A 369 14.30 21.95 -27.50
C VAL A 369 13.18 22.33 -26.53
N GLU A 370 13.39 23.35 -25.69
CA GLU A 370 12.38 23.84 -24.75
C GLU A 370 11.15 24.37 -25.48
N ASN A 371 11.33 25.16 -26.55
CA ASN A 371 10.22 25.66 -27.38
C ASN A 371 9.46 24.52 -28.06
N ALA A 372 10.16 23.51 -28.57
CA ALA A 372 9.51 22.35 -29.19
C ALA A 372 8.71 21.53 -28.16
N LEU A 373 9.25 21.33 -26.96
CA LEU A 373 8.55 20.64 -25.86
C LEU A 373 7.33 21.45 -25.40
N ALA A 374 7.43 22.76 -25.28
CA ALA A 374 6.32 23.64 -24.92
C ALA A 374 5.21 23.60 -25.98
N ASN A 375 5.58 23.66 -27.26
CA ASN A 375 4.61 23.56 -28.37
C ASN A 375 3.88 22.22 -28.37
N LEU A 376 4.59 21.12 -28.13
CA LEU A 376 3.93 19.80 -27.98
C LEU A 376 2.99 19.75 -26.77
N GLN A 377 3.38 20.37 -25.66
CA GLN A 377 2.57 20.45 -24.45
C GLN A 377 1.27 21.21 -24.70
N GLU A 378 1.34 22.34 -25.40
CA GLU A 378 0.18 23.18 -25.74
C GLU A 378 -0.77 22.50 -26.72
N ASN A 379 -0.22 21.90 -27.78
CA ASN A 379 -1.01 21.38 -28.90
C ASN A 379 -1.51 19.94 -28.72
N ARG A 380 -0.79 19.10 -27.95
CA ARG A 380 -1.12 17.68 -27.80
C ARG A 380 -1.27 17.23 -26.36
N GLY A 381 -0.75 17.98 -25.39
CA GLY A 381 -0.54 17.48 -24.02
C GLY A 381 0.49 16.35 -24.00
N GLY A 382 0.81 15.81 -22.88
CA GLY A 382 1.64 14.60 -22.82
C GLY A 382 3.14 14.87 -22.95
N VAL A 383 3.64 15.94 -22.36
CA VAL A 383 5.07 16.19 -22.13
C VAL A 383 5.32 16.29 -20.64
N ARG A 384 6.30 15.56 -20.15
CA ARG A 384 6.83 15.72 -18.80
C ARG A 384 8.30 16.13 -18.90
N TYR A 385 8.61 17.37 -18.54
CA TYR A 385 9.96 17.91 -18.63
C TYR A 385 10.46 18.34 -17.24
N ASN A 386 11.66 17.90 -16.88
CA ASN A 386 12.39 18.38 -15.72
C ASN A 386 13.71 19.02 -16.16
N LYS A 387 13.72 20.35 -16.15
CA LYS A 387 14.87 21.16 -16.58
C LYS A 387 16.10 20.92 -15.72
N GLU A 388 15.92 20.78 -14.40
CA GLU A 388 17.01 20.56 -13.46
C GLU A 388 17.72 19.23 -13.69
N GLU A 389 16.99 18.19 -14.07
CA GLU A 389 17.55 16.88 -14.39
C GLU A 389 18.01 16.77 -15.85
N GLY A 390 17.57 17.67 -16.73
CA GLY A 390 17.83 17.62 -18.17
C GLY A 390 17.16 16.39 -18.82
N ARG A 391 15.94 16.07 -18.42
CA ARG A 391 15.20 14.91 -18.91
C ARG A 391 13.78 15.27 -19.28
N ALA A 392 13.32 14.73 -20.40
CA ALA A 392 11.93 14.86 -20.83
C ALA A 392 11.35 13.50 -21.20
N ILE A 393 10.07 13.26 -20.87
CA ILE A 393 9.25 12.22 -21.47
C ILE A 393 8.28 12.91 -22.42
N VAL A 394 8.22 12.42 -23.65
CA VAL A 394 7.20 12.81 -24.61
C VAL A 394 6.37 11.59 -24.95
N TYR A 395 5.08 11.71 -24.70
CA TYR A 395 4.13 10.63 -24.86
C TYR A 395 3.62 10.56 -26.32
N ARG A 396 3.48 9.34 -26.85
CA ARG A 396 2.89 9.02 -28.16
C ARG A 396 3.54 9.81 -29.32
N LEU A 397 4.84 9.63 -29.49
CA LEU A 397 5.56 10.19 -30.62
C LEU A 397 5.50 9.24 -31.83
N ASN A 398 5.00 9.75 -32.93
CA ASN A 398 5.16 9.07 -34.22
C ASN A 398 6.60 9.21 -34.76
N ASP A 399 6.94 8.42 -35.77
CA ASP A 399 8.31 8.37 -36.34
C ASP A 399 8.77 9.72 -36.91
N GLU A 400 7.85 10.53 -37.47
CA GLU A 400 8.16 11.85 -38.03
C GLU A 400 8.62 12.83 -36.94
N LEU A 401 7.82 12.95 -35.88
CA LEU A 401 8.14 13.82 -34.73
C LEU A 401 9.38 13.30 -33.99
N LEU A 402 9.50 11.99 -33.83
CA LEU A 402 10.69 11.40 -33.21
C LEU A 402 11.97 11.77 -33.98
N ASN A 403 11.95 11.68 -35.31
CA ASN A 403 13.08 12.03 -36.14
C ASN A 403 13.39 13.53 -36.10
N ALA A 404 12.36 14.39 -36.06
CA ALA A 404 12.53 15.82 -35.88
C ALA A 404 13.20 16.13 -34.51
N PHE A 405 12.73 15.49 -33.43
CA PHE A 405 13.33 15.69 -32.10
C PHE A 405 14.78 15.23 -31.99
N LYS A 406 15.14 14.10 -32.62
CA LYS A 406 16.53 13.59 -32.62
C LYS A 406 17.52 14.54 -33.28
N GLN A 407 17.07 15.43 -34.16
CA GLN A 407 17.90 16.41 -34.85
C GLN A 407 18.20 17.67 -34.02
N PHE A 408 17.47 17.91 -32.94
CA PHE A 408 17.73 19.06 -32.10
C PHE A 408 19.09 19.00 -31.44
N LYS A 409 19.86 20.08 -31.62
CA LYS A 409 21.16 20.23 -30.96
C LYS A 409 20.96 20.28 -29.44
N GLY A 410 21.62 19.36 -28.72
CA GLY A 410 21.50 19.26 -27.26
C GLY A 410 20.79 17.99 -26.80
N ILE A 411 20.19 17.19 -27.67
CA ILE A 411 19.69 15.86 -27.29
C ILE A 411 20.87 14.87 -27.32
N LYS A 412 21.21 14.33 -26.15
CA LYS A 412 22.29 13.35 -25.97
C LYS A 412 21.85 11.92 -26.20
N LYS A 413 20.65 11.59 -25.78
CA LYS A 413 20.12 10.23 -25.80
C LYS A 413 18.62 10.23 -25.97
N THR A 414 18.12 9.27 -26.73
CA THR A 414 16.68 9.03 -26.93
C THR A 414 16.42 7.55 -26.69
N GLU A 415 15.51 7.24 -25.78
CA GLU A 415 15.18 5.85 -25.39
C GLU A 415 13.67 5.64 -25.48
N PRO A 416 13.21 4.60 -26.20
CA PRO A 416 11.79 4.25 -26.20
C PRO A 416 11.36 3.70 -24.84
N ILE A 417 10.13 3.98 -24.45
CA ILE A 417 9.48 3.39 -23.30
C ILE A 417 8.51 2.32 -23.83
N TYR A 418 8.67 1.10 -23.39
CA TYR A 418 7.72 0.02 -23.61
C TYR A 418 6.86 -0.10 -22.36
N GLU A 419 5.63 0.37 -22.43
CA GLU A 419 4.75 0.46 -21.24
C GLU A 419 4.18 -0.89 -20.84
N ILE A 420 3.85 -1.74 -21.82
CA ILE A 420 3.20 -3.03 -21.58
C ILE A 420 4.22 -4.07 -21.16
N PHE A 421 3.94 -4.76 -20.07
CA PHE A 421 4.76 -5.87 -19.59
C PHE A 421 4.96 -6.95 -20.67
N PRO A 422 6.17 -7.50 -20.86
CA PRO A 422 7.37 -7.37 -20.02
C PRO A 422 8.29 -6.17 -20.35
N ASN A 423 7.76 -5.11 -20.93
CA ASN A 423 8.42 -3.80 -21.15
C ASN A 423 9.66 -3.88 -22.04
N THR A 424 9.62 -4.71 -23.08
CA THR A 424 10.73 -4.91 -24.02
C THR A 424 10.28 -4.80 -25.46
N LYS A 425 11.24 -4.57 -26.35
CA LYS A 425 11.00 -4.39 -27.79
C LYS A 425 10.33 -5.61 -28.43
N GLU A 426 10.69 -6.81 -28.01
CA GLU A 426 10.17 -8.08 -28.55
C GLU A 426 8.66 -8.22 -28.38
N TYR A 427 8.10 -7.57 -27.34
CA TYR A 427 6.67 -7.58 -27.01
C TYR A 427 5.99 -6.23 -27.25
N SER A 428 6.60 -5.35 -28.04
CA SER A 428 6.08 -3.99 -28.31
C SER A 428 4.76 -3.97 -29.08
N ASN A 429 4.32 -5.11 -29.61
CA ASN A 429 3.00 -5.27 -30.24
C ASN A 429 1.88 -5.64 -29.25
N TRP A 430 2.22 -5.87 -27.97
CA TRP A 430 1.21 -6.09 -26.95
C TRP A 430 0.60 -4.76 -26.52
N THR A 431 -0.70 -4.80 -26.22
CA THR A 431 -1.46 -3.67 -25.72
C THR A 431 -2.18 -4.03 -24.41
N GLY A 432 -2.75 -3.05 -23.73
CA GLY A 432 -3.59 -3.32 -22.55
C GLY A 432 -4.81 -4.20 -22.85
N ASP A 433 -5.23 -4.26 -24.13
CA ASP A 433 -6.38 -5.02 -24.63
C ASP A 433 -6.00 -6.36 -25.28
N ASN A 434 -4.75 -6.49 -25.70
CA ASN A 434 -4.22 -7.69 -26.34
C ASN A 434 -2.84 -8.02 -25.77
N LEU A 435 -2.80 -8.90 -24.77
CA LEU A 435 -1.61 -9.35 -24.08
C LEU A 435 -1.51 -10.88 -24.18
N GLY A 436 -0.40 -11.38 -24.69
CA GLY A 436 -0.18 -12.82 -24.87
C GLY A 436 -0.08 -13.58 -23.55
N VAL A 437 0.15 -14.88 -23.63
CA VAL A 437 0.15 -15.75 -22.44
C VAL A 437 1.30 -15.40 -21.51
N VAL A 438 0.94 -15.09 -20.26
CA VAL A 438 1.86 -14.84 -19.15
C VAL A 438 1.63 -15.88 -18.07
N LYS A 439 2.66 -16.64 -17.71
CA LYS A 439 2.60 -17.62 -16.62
C LYS A 439 3.00 -17.00 -15.30
N ILE A 440 2.12 -17.07 -14.31
CA ILE A 440 2.34 -16.52 -12.98
C ILE A 440 3.22 -17.46 -12.16
N PRO A 441 4.35 -16.99 -11.59
CA PRO A 441 5.24 -17.82 -10.79
C PRO A 441 4.61 -18.30 -9.49
N GLU A 442 4.99 -19.52 -9.08
CA GLU A 442 4.57 -20.16 -7.84
C GLU A 442 5.80 -20.54 -7.01
N ALA A 443 5.77 -20.29 -5.71
CA ALA A 443 6.84 -20.63 -4.79
C ALA A 443 7.27 -22.12 -4.90
N GLY A 444 8.57 -22.37 -4.96
CA GLY A 444 9.14 -23.70 -5.08
C GLY A 444 9.03 -24.35 -6.47
N LYS A 445 8.36 -23.71 -7.42
CA LYS A 445 8.28 -24.21 -8.80
C LYS A 445 9.52 -23.79 -9.60
N LYS A 446 10.07 -24.76 -10.32
CA LYS A 446 11.22 -24.59 -11.21
C LYS A 446 10.75 -24.36 -12.64
N ILE A 447 11.33 -23.37 -13.30
CA ILE A 447 11.11 -23.10 -14.73
C ILE A 447 12.42 -23.23 -15.51
N THR A 448 12.32 -23.54 -16.79
CA THR A 448 13.43 -23.40 -17.73
C THR A 448 13.56 -21.93 -18.12
N LEU A 449 14.75 -21.34 -17.96
CA LEU A 449 15.06 -19.99 -18.42
C LEU A 449 15.66 -20.03 -19.82
N THR A 450 15.17 -19.14 -20.66
CA THR A 450 15.69 -18.85 -22.00
C THR A 450 15.79 -17.33 -22.18
N THR A 451 16.56 -16.86 -23.13
CA THR A 451 16.62 -15.42 -23.46
C THR A 451 15.25 -14.87 -23.90
N GLN A 452 14.38 -15.72 -24.43
CA GLN A 452 13.02 -15.34 -24.85
C GLN A 452 12.07 -15.11 -23.66
N ASN A 453 12.11 -15.98 -22.62
CA ASN A 453 11.21 -15.85 -21.48
C ASN A 453 11.82 -15.06 -20.30
N LEU A 454 13.12 -14.80 -20.35
CA LEU A 454 13.82 -14.03 -19.31
C LEU A 454 13.20 -12.64 -19.03
N PRO A 455 12.73 -11.88 -20.02
CA PRO A 455 12.11 -10.59 -19.78
C PRO A 455 10.95 -10.64 -18.76
N PHE A 456 10.16 -11.71 -18.76
CA PHE A 456 9.05 -11.87 -17.81
C PHE A 456 9.52 -12.05 -16.37
N TYR A 457 10.70 -12.64 -16.15
CA TYR A 457 11.17 -13.03 -14.82
C TYR A 457 12.37 -12.22 -14.33
N LYS A 458 12.93 -11.35 -15.17
CA LYS A 458 14.12 -10.55 -14.85
C LYS A 458 13.93 -9.78 -13.55
N MET A 459 12.85 -9.01 -13.43
CA MET A 459 12.56 -8.21 -12.23
C MET A 459 12.36 -9.08 -10.98
N ILE A 460 11.79 -10.29 -11.16
CA ILE A 460 11.66 -11.25 -10.06
C ILE A 460 13.04 -11.63 -9.53
N ILE A 461 13.92 -12.04 -10.43
CA ILE A 461 15.27 -12.50 -10.08
C ILE A 461 16.08 -11.37 -9.45
N THR A 462 16.08 -10.17 -10.05
CA THR A 462 16.97 -9.08 -9.62
C THR A 462 16.40 -8.25 -8.47
N ASP A 463 15.14 -7.80 -8.56
CA ASP A 463 14.59 -6.77 -7.69
C ASP A 463 13.79 -7.37 -6.53
N TYR A 464 13.10 -8.50 -6.75
CA TYR A 464 12.26 -9.11 -5.72
C TYR A 464 12.95 -10.22 -4.93
N GLU A 465 13.78 -11.03 -5.59
CA GLU A 465 14.51 -12.12 -4.95
C GLU A 465 16.02 -11.84 -4.80
N HIS A 466 16.47 -10.65 -5.24
CA HIS A 466 17.79 -10.04 -4.98
C HIS A 466 18.99 -10.86 -5.46
N HIS A 467 18.87 -11.53 -6.61
CA HIS A 467 19.97 -12.23 -7.25
C HIS A 467 20.69 -11.35 -8.27
N ASP A 468 22.00 -11.56 -8.43
CA ASP A 468 22.76 -10.96 -9.53
C ASP A 468 22.49 -11.74 -10.83
N LEU A 469 22.01 -11.02 -11.85
CA LEU A 469 21.68 -11.59 -13.15
C LEU A 469 22.56 -10.99 -14.23
N GLN A 470 23.29 -11.84 -14.93
CA GLN A 470 24.14 -11.47 -16.07
C GLN A 470 23.74 -12.29 -17.29
N VAL A 471 23.69 -11.65 -18.46
CA VAL A 471 23.35 -12.28 -19.74
C VAL A 471 24.43 -11.95 -20.77
N ASN A 472 25.08 -12.98 -21.28
CA ASN A 472 26.13 -12.88 -22.30
C ASN A 472 25.72 -13.70 -23.54
N GLY A 473 25.12 -13.03 -24.52
CA GLY A 473 24.51 -13.72 -25.66
C GLY A 473 23.36 -14.62 -25.19
N ASN A 474 23.52 -15.94 -25.37
CA ASN A 474 22.54 -16.94 -24.92
C ASN A 474 22.81 -17.50 -23.51
N GLU A 475 23.95 -17.15 -22.91
CA GLU A 475 24.31 -17.64 -21.58
C GLU A 475 23.70 -16.77 -20.51
N ILE A 476 22.89 -17.38 -19.64
CA ILE A 476 22.30 -16.74 -18.46
C ILE A 476 23.10 -17.17 -17.23
N ARG A 477 23.56 -16.21 -16.42
CA ARG A 477 24.24 -16.42 -15.14
C ARG A 477 23.45 -15.80 -14.01
N ILE A 478 23.24 -16.57 -12.95
CA ILE A 478 22.65 -16.09 -11.69
C ILE A 478 23.66 -16.32 -10.58
N ASP A 479 23.99 -15.26 -9.84
CA ASP A 479 25.02 -15.25 -8.79
C ASP A 479 26.36 -15.80 -9.30
N GLY A 480 26.73 -15.40 -10.51
CA GLY A 480 27.96 -15.81 -11.19
C GLY A 480 27.96 -17.24 -11.75
N LYS A 481 26.91 -18.05 -11.55
CA LYS A 481 26.80 -19.43 -12.02
C LYS A 481 25.98 -19.53 -13.31
N PRO A 482 26.49 -20.17 -14.37
CA PRO A 482 25.68 -20.46 -15.55
C PRO A 482 24.46 -21.31 -15.17
N THR A 483 23.30 -20.92 -15.67
CA THR A 483 22.06 -21.65 -15.39
C THR A 483 21.08 -21.56 -16.55
N ASN A 484 20.27 -22.59 -16.72
CA ASN A 484 19.16 -22.64 -17.66
C ASN A 484 17.80 -22.80 -16.96
N SER A 485 17.77 -22.57 -15.64
CA SER A 485 16.56 -22.77 -14.86
C SER A 485 16.57 -21.88 -13.62
N TYR A 486 15.37 -21.57 -13.11
CA TYR A 486 15.18 -20.81 -11.89
C TYR A 486 14.05 -21.41 -11.05
N THR A 487 14.20 -21.36 -9.72
CA THR A 487 13.18 -21.80 -8.76
C THR A 487 12.74 -20.58 -7.95
N PHE A 488 11.46 -20.24 -8.04
CA PHE A 488 10.91 -19.07 -7.36
C PHE A 488 10.86 -19.24 -5.84
N GLN A 489 11.24 -18.22 -5.11
CA GLN A 489 11.29 -18.25 -3.64
C GLN A 489 9.96 -17.89 -2.98
N GLN A 490 9.09 -17.15 -3.68
CA GLN A 490 7.79 -16.72 -3.18
C GLN A 490 6.70 -16.82 -4.25
N ASN A 491 5.45 -16.64 -3.83
CA ASN A 491 4.29 -16.58 -4.72
C ASN A 491 4.16 -15.21 -5.38
N TYR A 492 3.54 -15.19 -6.56
CA TYR A 492 3.27 -13.98 -7.32
C TYR A 492 1.81 -13.95 -7.76
N TYR A 493 1.28 -12.75 -7.94
CA TYR A 493 -0.11 -12.53 -8.30
C TYR A 493 -0.22 -11.59 -9.48
N TRP A 494 -1.34 -11.70 -10.23
CA TRP A 494 -1.67 -10.78 -11.31
C TRP A 494 -2.87 -9.93 -10.91
N MET A 495 -2.64 -8.62 -10.80
CA MET A 495 -3.58 -7.65 -10.26
C MET A 495 -4.08 -6.74 -11.37
N MET A 496 -5.42 -6.61 -11.52
CA MET A 496 -6.02 -5.71 -12.51
C MET A 496 -7.09 -4.82 -11.87
N GLY A 497 -7.23 -3.60 -12.40
CA GLY A 497 -8.33 -2.72 -12.02
C GLY A 497 -9.61 -3.09 -12.74
N ASP A 498 -10.77 -2.83 -12.12
CA ASP A 498 -12.08 -3.05 -12.76
C ASP A 498 -12.35 -2.02 -13.86
N ASN A 499 -11.84 -0.79 -13.71
CA ASN A 499 -11.83 0.22 -14.77
C ASN A 499 -10.65 -0.03 -15.71
N ARG A 500 -10.85 -0.91 -16.70
CA ARG A 500 -9.80 -1.50 -17.54
C ARG A 500 -8.95 -0.48 -18.30
N HIS A 501 -9.52 0.61 -18.78
CA HIS A 501 -8.82 1.64 -19.55
C HIS A 501 -8.35 2.83 -18.70
N ASN A 502 -8.67 2.83 -17.38
CA ASN A 502 -8.19 3.84 -16.44
C ASN A 502 -7.55 3.16 -15.21
N SER A 503 -6.71 2.16 -15.45
CA SER A 503 -6.01 1.44 -14.40
C SER A 503 -4.58 1.14 -14.81
N GLU A 504 -3.65 1.69 -14.10
CA GLU A 504 -2.27 1.23 -14.07
C GLU A 504 -2.21 -0.02 -13.19
N ASP A 505 -1.87 -1.19 -13.77
CA ASP A 505 -1.95 -2.49 -13.11
C ASP A 505 -0.94 -3.51 -13.68
N SER A 506 -1.08 -4.80 -13.41
CA SER A 506 -0.10 -5.82 -13.82
C SER A 506 0.16 -5.90 -15.32
N ARG A 507 -0.73 -5.37 -16.15
CA ARG A 507 -0.50 -5.25 -17.60
C ARG A 507 0.69 -4.33 -17.92
N TYR A 508 1.03 -3.43 -17.01
CA TYR A 508 2.09 -2.43 -17.16
C TYR A 508 3.35 -2.80 -16.36
N TRP A 509 3.21 -3.19 -15.09
CA TRP A 509 4.36 -3.50 -14.22
C TRP A 509 4.61 -4.98 -13.97
N GLY A 510 3.74 -5.89 -14.42
CA GLY A 510 3.89 -7.32 -14.22
C GLY A 510 3.40 -7.82 -12.86
N PHE A 511 4.17 -8.71 -12.27
CA PHE A 511 3.77 -9.46 -11.08
C PHE A 511 3.81 -8.66 -9.79
N VAL A 512 2.90 -9.00 -8.88
CA VAL A 512 2.91 -8.51 -7.49
C VAL A 512 3.42 -9.63 -6.57
N PRO A 513 4.56 -9.44 -5.90
CA PRO A 513 5.11 -10.44 -4.99
C PRO A 513 4.28 -10.59 -3.70
N GLU A 514 4.32 -11.78 -3.09
CA GLU A 514 3.59 -12.07 -1.84
C GLU A 514 4.01 -11.16 -0.68
N ASP A 515 5.28 -10.82 -0.58
CA ASP A 515 5.81 -9.94 0.46
C ASP A 515 5.32 -8.48 0.34
N HIS A 516 4.77 -8.08 -0.81
CA HIS A 516 4.13 -6.78 -1.03
C HIS A 516 2.66 -6.74 -0.58
N ILE A 517 2.02 -7.87 -0.31
CA ILE A 517 0.61 -7.94 0.08
C ILE A 517 0.41 -7.30 1.47
N VAL A 518 -0.53 -6.37 1.58
CA VAL A 518 -0.90 -5.67 2.82
C VAL A 518 -2.11 -6.30 3.49
N GLY A 519 -3.22 -6.53 2.75
CA GLY A 519 -4.43 -7.11 3.33
C GLY A 519 -5.64 -7.09 2.41
N LYS A 520 -6.77 -7.55 2.95
CA LYS A 520 -8.07 -7.64 2.28
C LYS A 520 -8.98 -6.49 2.71
N PRO A 521 -9.46 -5.63 1.81
CA PRO A 521 -10.51 -4.68 2.14
C PRO A 521 -11.81 -5.46 2.40
N ILE A 522 -12.37 -5.28 3.59
CA ILE A 522 -13.53 -6.05 4.03
C ILE A 522 -14.79 -5.21 4.16
N PHE A 523 -14.64 -3.92 4.46
CA PHE A 523 -15.75 -3.10 4.89
C PHE A 523 -15.59 -1.64 4.51
N ILE A 524 -16.65 -1.01 3.97
CA ILE A 524 -16.75 0.42 3.71
C ILE A 524 -17.49 1.03 4.91
N TRP A 525 -16.80 1.81 5.75
CA TRP A 525 -17.42 2.39 6.92
C TRP A 525 -18.01 3.79 6.67
N MET A 526 -17.48 4.49 5.65
CA MET A 526 -17.97 5.79 5.20
C MET A 526 -17.68 5.96 3.71
N SER A 527 -18.48 6.75 3.00
CA SER A 527 -18.25 7.14 1.62
C SER A 527 -18.60 8.62 1.43
N PHE A 528 -17.65 9.39 0.89
CA PHE A 528 -17.80 10.81 0.64
C PHE A 528 -17.26 11.14 -0.75
N ASP A 529 -18.06 11.80 -1.59
CA ASP A 529 -17.67 12.18 -2.95
C ASP A 529 -16.58 13.26 -2.92
N LEU A 530 -15.31 12.85 -3.06
CA LEU A 530 -14.16 13.73 -3.03
C LEU A 530 -14.05 14.58 -4.31
N ASP A 531 -14.37 14.00 -5.45
CA ASP A 531 -14.21 14.66 -6.77
C ASP A 531 -15.30 15.69 -7.05
N ASN A 532 -16.51 15.46 -6.51
CA ASN A 532 -17.68 16.33 -6.71
C ASN A 532 -17.89 16.76 -8.18
N LYS A 533 -17.68 15.86 -9.12
CA LYS A 533 -17.77 16.13 -10.56
C LYS A 533 -19.14 16.67 -11.00
N PHE A 534 -20.21 16.35 -10.26
CA PHE A 534 -21.58 16.78 -10.55
C PHE A 534 -22.03 17.97 -9.70
N HIS A 535 -21.10 18.69 -9.06
CA HIS A 535 -21.35 19.91 -8.30
C HIS A 535 -22.44 19.78 -7.21
N LYS A 536 -22.48 18.65 -6.53
CA LYS A 536 -23.43 18.36 -5.45
C LYS A 536 -23.20 19.24 -4.22
N GLY A 537 -24.25 19.53 -3.48
CA GLY A 537 -24.17 20.18 -2.17
C GLY A 537 -23.41 19.35 -1.14
N PHE A 538 -22.86 19.98 -0.10
CA PHE A 538 -21.98 19.29 0.88
C PHE A 538 -22.61 18.02 1.47
N LEU A 539 -23.89 18.07 1.87
CA LEU A 539 -24.57 16.90 2.47
C LEU A 539 -24.88 15.82 1.43
N GLU A 540 -25.14 16.19 0.17
CA GLU A 540 -25.42 15.25 -0.93
C GLU A 540 -24.17 14.46 -1.37
N ARG A 541 -22.99 14.90 -0.96
CA ARG A 541 -21.73 14.21 -1.19
C ARG A 541 -21.55 12.99 -0.30
N PHE A 542 -22.30 12.87 0.81
CA PHE A 542 -22.31 11.66 1.63
C PHE A 542 -23.15 10.57 0.97
N ARG A 543 -22.53 9.49 0.55
CA ARG A 543 -23.15 8.31 -0.05
C ARG A 543 -23.57 7.35 1.06
N THR A 544 -24.67 7.69 1.76
CA THR A 544 -25.11 6.96 2.97
C THR A 544 -25.51 5.52 2.67
N GLU A 545 -25.93 5.22 1.44
CA GLU A 545 -26.24 3.87 0.97
C GLU A 545 -25.02 2.94 0.95
N ARG A 546 -23.81 3.52 0.92
CA ARG A 546 -22.55 2.78 1.00
C ARG A 546 -21.99 2.66 2.41
N PHE A 547 -22.56 3.38 3.37
CA PHE A 547 -22.08 3.32 4.75
C PHE A 547 -22.31 1.93 5.33
N PHE A 548 -21.29 1.39 5.98
CA PHE A 548 -21.33 0.09 6.63
C PHE A 548 -21.72 -1.06 5.67
N THR A 549 -21.16 -1.03 4.44
CA THR A 549 -21.32 -2.11 3.47
C THR A 549 -20.08 -3.00 3.41
N THR A 550 -20.26 -4.28 3.07
CA THR A 550 -19.15 -5.20 2.81
C THR A 550 -18.59 -5.00 1.39
N VAL A 551 -17.26 -5.12 1.24
CA VAL A 551 -16.59 -4.99 -0.06
C VAL A 551 -16.86 -6.21 -0.94
N SER A 552 -16.71 -7.41 -0.39
CA SER A 552 -16.91 -8.68 -1.09
C SER A 552 -18.27 -9.29 -0.74
N GLY A 553 -18.77 -10.17 -1.59
CA GLY A 553 -20.02 -10.89 -1.42
C GLY A 553 -20.79 -11.04 -2.73
N GLU A 554 -21.91 -11.72 -2.69
CA GLU A 554 -22.83 -11.88 -3.81
C GLU A 554 -23.97 -10.85 -3.74
N GLY A 555 -24.64 -10.61 -4.87
CA GLY A 555 -25.77 -9.69 -4.96
C GLY A 555 -25.38 -8.21 -4.79
N GLN A 556 -26.37 -7.36 -4.53
CA GLN A 556 -26.15 -5.95 -4.26
C GLN A 556 -25.61 -5.73 -2.84
N PRO A 557 -24.68 -4.76 -2.63
CA PRO A 557 -24.22 -4.42 -1.28
C PRO A 557 -25.36 -3.90 -0.40
N GLU A 558 -25.52 -4.49 0.79
CA GLU A 558 -26.49 -4.01 1.76
C GLU A 558 -25.80 -3.12 2.80
N SER A 559 -26.45 -2.00 3.14
CA SER A 559 -25.96 -1.10 4.18
C SER A 559 -26.45 -1.54 5.56
N TYR A 560 -25.50 -1.82 6.44
CA TYR A 560 -25.76 -2.11 7.86
C TYR A 560 -25.84 -0.84 8.73
N PHE A 561 -25.80 0.34 8.13
CA PHE A 561 -25.77 1.63 8.85
C PHE A 561 -26.99 1.84 9.77
N LYS A 562 -28.19 1.43 9.32
CA LYS A 562 -29.41 1.46 10.15
C LYS A 562 -29.28 0.66 11.44
N TYR A 563 -28.68 -0.52 11.39
CA TYR A 563 -28.47 -1.36 12.57
C TYR A 563 -27.43 -0.77 13.51
N PHE A 564 -26.38 -0.16 12.97
CA PHE A 564 -25.40 0.60 13.74
C PHE A 564 -26.06 1.74 14.51
N LEU A 565 -26.94 2.51 13.89
CA LEU A 565 -27.66 3.61 14.56
C LEU A 565 -28.57 3.09 15.69
N ILE A 566 -29.25 1.96 15.49
CA ILE A 566 -30.07 1.32 16.53
C ILE A 566 -29.20 0.91 17.73
N LEU A 567 -28.07 0.24 17.46
CA LEU A 567 -27.14 -0.17 18.51
C LEU A 567 -26.55 1.03 19.25
N LEU A 568 -26.21 2.09 18.54
CA LEU A 568 -25.67 3.33 19.11
C LEU A 568 -26.72 4.00 20.01
N ALA A 569 -27.96 4.12 19.56
CA ALA A 569 -29.05 4.65 20.35
C ALA A 569 -29.31 3.80 21.60
N GLY A 570 -29.28 2.46 21.45
CA GLY A 570 -29.41 1.52 22.58
C GLY A 570 -28.28 1.68 23.59
N TYR A 571 -27.02 1.87 23.13
CA TYR A 571 -25.89 2.14 24.00
C TYR A 571 -26.05 3.43 24.80
N PHE A 572 -26.45 4.52 24.17
CA PHE A 572 -26.67 5.80 24.88
C PHE A 572 -27.83 5.73 25.86
N ALA A 573 -28.92 5.03 25.49
CA ALA A 573 -30.04 4.80 26.39
C ALA A 573 -29.63 3.98 27.64
N TRP A 574 -28.80 2.94 27.42
CA TRP A 574 -28.27 2.11 28.49
C TRP A 574 -27.29 2.87 29.39
N ASP A 575 -26.40 3.67 28.81
CA ASP A 575 -25.44 4.52 29.59
C ASP A 575 -26.17 5.55 30.42
N TRP A 576 -27.17 6.23 29.85
CA TRP A 576 -28.04 7.15 30.57
C TRP A 576 -28.78 6.44 31.72
N TYR A 577 -29.33 5.26 31.48
CA TYR A 577 -30.01 4.46 32.53
C TYR A 577 -29.04 4.10 33.66
N ARG A 578 -27.82 3.63 33.32
CA ARG A 578 -26.77 3.35 34.31
C ARG A 578 -26.36 4.59 35.11
N GLY A 579 -26.25 5.73 34.46
CA GLY A 579 -25.95 7.01 35.10
C GLY A 579 -27.02 7.40 36.13
N LYS A 580 -28.31 7.26 35.75
CA LYS A 580 -29.44 7.48 36.67
C LYS A 580 -29.44 6.53 37.86
N LYS A 581 -29.14 5.24 37.63
CA LYS A 581 -29.10 4.23 38.70
C LYS A 581 -27.98 4.55 39.71
N LYS A 582 -26.77 4.86 39.24
CA LYS A 582 -25.65 5.25 40.09
C LYS A 582 -25.94 6.53 40.92
N LYS A 583 -26.65 7.51 40.31
CA LYS A 583 -27.04 8.73 41.03
C LYS A 583 -28.06 8.44 42.14
N LYS A 584 -29.07 7.57 41.88
CA LYS A 584 -30.01 7.13 42.90
C LYS A 584 -29.33 6.34 44.03
N GLU A 585 -28.36 5.51 43.74
CA GLU A 585 -27.60 4.74 44.75
C GLU A 585 -26.73 5.69 45.61
N ALA A 586 -26.16 6.74 45.00
CA ALA A 586 -25.39 7.75 45.71
C ALA A 586 -26.26 8.69 46.58
N ASP A 587 -27.50 8.97 46.19
CA ASP A 587 -28.46 9.79 46.95
C ASP A 587 -29.11 9.00 48.12
N LEU A 588 -28.92 7.66 48.17
CA LEU A 588 -29.43 6.77 49.23
C LEU A 588 -28.37 6.44 50.30
N LEU A 589 -27.11 6.79 50.07
CA LEU A 589 -25.96 6.69 51.00
C LEU A 589 -25.65 8.05 51.64
#